data_4876b3216a704400983318dcdf006a02
#
_entry.id   4876b3216a704400983318dcdf006a02
#
_cell.length_a   1.000
_cell.length_b   1.000
_cell.length_c   1.000
_cell.angle_alpha   90.00
_cell.angle_beta   90.00
_cell.angle_gamma   90.00
#
_symmetry.space_group_name_H-M   'P 1'
#
loop_
_entity.id
_entity.type
_entity.pdbx_description
1 polymer ?
#
loop_
_entity_poly.entity_id
_entity_poly.type
_entity_poly.pdbx_seq_one_letter_code
_entity_poly.pdbx_strand_id
1 'polypeptide(L)'
;VQLVIAEELGMKLEDVIVYYAPNYNNWQQGDAADRAATCTWAAKEAAILLKQQMLATGAAAMGVTADEVDLVDSMITLKADPTKQMSTQGMGQLAVGYCGKPKVPFQTDVIRTMNVDMCEVAVDPETGLVEILDYVVAHDFGKVIRPSSAMGQIENALTMNSGRALREELIWDEGTGVLLNGNLYDYKVPT
;
A
#
# COMPACT_ATOMS: atom_id res chain seq x y z
N VAL A 1 -3.46 -1.52 -3.61
CA VAL A 1 -4.07 -1.29 -4.94
C VAL A 1 -5.42 -2.02 -5.02
N GLN A 2 -5.46 -3.35 -4.89
CA GLN A 2 -6.68 -4.17 -5.01
C GLN A 2 -7.82 -3.67 -4.09
N LEU A 3 -7.54 -3.43 -2.81
CA LEU A 3 -8.53 -2.92 -1.85
C LEU A 3 -9.15 -1.59 -2.27
N VAL A 4 -8.32 -0.67 -2.77
CA VAL A 4 -8.79 0.66 -3.21
C VAL A 4 -9.66 0.54 -4.47
N ILE A 5 -9.29 -0.33 -5.40
CA ILE A 5 -10.08 -0.58 -6.61
C ILE A 5 -11.43 -1.20 -6.25
N ALA A 6 -11.44 -2.22 -5.40
CA ALA A 6 -12.66 -2.90 -4.98
C ALA A 6 -13.64 -1.94 -4.28
N GLU A 7 -13.14 -1.11 -3.36
CA GLU A 7 -13.93 -0.10 -2.65
C GLU A 7 -14.50 0.96 -3.61
N GLU A 8 -13.67 1.50 -4.51
CA GLU A 8 -14.10 2.54 -5.44
C GLU A 8 -15.13 2.03 -6.46
N LEU A 9 -14.93 0.81 -6.94
CA LEU A 9 -15.88 0.19 -7.86
C LEU A 9 -17.18 -0.25 -7.16
N GLY A 10 -17.15 -0.58 -5.87
CA GLY A 10 -18.24 -1.26 -5.17
C GLY A 10 -18.27 -2.77 -5.49
N MET A 11 -17.10 -3.36 -5.70
CA MET A 11 -16.92 -4.78 -6.02
C MET A 11 -16.41 -5.56 -4.83
N LYS A 12 -16.67 -6.85 -4.80
CA LYS A 12 -16.06 -7.76 -3.84
C LYS A 12 -14.56 -7.86 -4.11
N LEU A 13 -13.77 -8.00 -3.05
CA LEU A 13 -12.31 -8.06 -3.17
C LEU A 13 -11.83 -9.22 -4.05
N GLU A 14 -12.48 -10.35 -3.97
CA GLU A 14 -12.19 -11.56 -4.73
C GLU A 14 -12.41 -11.41 -6.25
N ASP A 15 -13.28 -10.47 -6.64
CA ASP A 15 -13.59 -10.21 -8.06
C ASP A 15 -12.59 -9.22 -8.71
N VAL A 16 -11.68 -8.66 -7.91
CA VAL A 16 -10.65 -7.74 -8.41
C VAL A 16 -9.30 -8.43 -8.43
N ILE A 17 -8.77 -8.67 -9.62
CA ILE A 17 -7.46 -9.31 -9.79
C ILE A 17 -6.46 -8.25 -10.30
N VAL A 18 -5.35 -8.12 -9.58
CA VAL A 18 -4.26 -7.22 -9.98
C VAL A 18 -3.10 -8.02 -10.53
N TYR A 19 -2.79 -7.81 -11.79
CA TYR A 19 -1.62 -8.39 -12.44
C TYR A 19 -0.50 -7.37 -12.50
N TYR A 20 0.67 -7.75 -12.04
CA TYR A 20 1.90 -7.01 -12.30
C TYR A 20 2.45 -7.47 -13.66
N ALA A 21 2.18 -6.69 -14.71
CA ALA A 21 2.81 -6.97 -15.99
C ALA A 21 4.27 -6.49 -15.96
N PRO A 22 5.25 -7.32 -16.30
CA PRO A 22 6.63 -6.90 -16.50
C PRO A 22 6.71 -6.15 -17.83
N ASN A 23 6.24 -4.92 -17.86
CA ASN A 23 6.31 -4.07 -19.05
C ASN A 23 7.46 -3.09 -18.88
N TYR A 24 8.39 -3.10 -19.86
CA TYR A 24 9.46 -2.13 -19.96
C TYR A 24 9.00 -0.67 -20.04
N ASN A 25 7.72 -0.44 -20.28
CA ASN A 25 7.09 0.87 -20.33
C ASN A 25 6.43 1.29 -18.99
N ASN A 26 6.44 0.45 -17.97
CA ASN A 26 5.99 0.83 -16.65
C ASN A 26 7.11 1.61 -15.94
N TRP A 27 7.10 2.90 -16.15
CA TRP A 27 7.89 3.79 -15.31
C TRP A 27 7.32 3.75 -13.90
N GLN A 28 7.89 2.89 -13.09
CA GLN A 28 7.66 2.94 -11.66
C GLN A 28 8.39 4.15 -11.11
N GLN A 29 7.74 5.29 -11.18
CA GLN A 29 8.17 6.44 -10.42
C GLN A 29 7.61 6.27 -9.00
N GLY A 30 8.46 6.03 -8.08
CA GLY A 30 8.15 5.92 -6.66
C GLY A 30 9.15 5.01 -6.00
N ASP A 31 9.88 5.53 -5.08
CA ASP A 31 10.67 4.74 -4.15
C ASP A 31 9.73 4.00 -3.19
N ALA A 32 10.24 3.08 -2.42
CA ALA A 32 9.45 2.14 -1.62
C ALA A 32 8.35 2.81 -0.77
N ALA A 33 8.63 3.99 -0.23
CA ALA A 33 7.71 4.75 0.63
C ALA A 33 6.52 5.37 -0.14
N ASP A 34 6.73 5.80 -1.38
CA ASP A 34 5.73 6.53 -2.15
C ASP A 34 4.78 5.62 -2.93
N ARG A 35 5.10 4.33 -3.05
CA ARG A 35 4.29 3.38 -3.84
C ARG A 35 2.85 3.27 -3.35
N ALA A 36 2.65 3.29 -2.05
CA ALA A 36 1.31 3.22 -1.49
C ALA A 36 0.47 4.43 -1.93
N ALA A 37 1.02 5.64 -1.89
CA ALA A 37 0.33 6.85 -2.28
C ALA A 37 0.14 6.93 -3.81
N THR A 38 1.21 6.79 -4.59
CA THR A 38 1.18 7.00 -6.05
C THR A 38 0.41 5.92 -6.79
N CYS A 39 0.64 4.63 -6.45
CA CYS A 39 -0.04 3.52 -7.12
C CYS A 39 -1.51 3.43 -6.74
N THR A 40 -1.87 3.71 -5.48
CA THR A 40 -3.27 3.67 -5.06
C THR A 40 -4.07 4.83 -5.62
N TRP A 41 -3.48 6.02 -5.73
CA TRP A 41 -4.11 7.14 -6.38
C TRP A 41 -4.40 6.88 -7.87
N ALA A 42 -3.39 6.42 -8.61
CA ALA A 42 -3.57 6.08 -10.02
C ALA A 42 -4.63 4.98 -10.23
N ALA A 43 -4.63 3.98 -9.35
CA ALA A 43 -5.63 2.91 -9.36
C ALA A 43 -7.04 3.44 -9.05
N LYS A 44 -7.17 4.38 -8.12
CA LYS A 44 -8.44 5.03 -7.80
C LYS A 44 -9.00 5.79 -9.01
N GLU A 45 -8.19 6.63 -9.64
CA GLU A 45 -8.61 7.38 -10.83
C GLU A 45 -9.04 6.45 -11.98
N ALA A 46 -8.30 5.38 -12.21
CA ALA A 46 -8.66 4.38 -13.20
C ALA A 46 -9.99 3.67 -12.83
N ALA A 47 -10.19 3.35 -11.56
CA ALA A 47 -11.41 2.72 -11.07
C ALA A 47 -12.63 3.62 -11.24
N ILE A 48 -12.51 4.93 -10.99
CA ILE A 48 -13.58 5.91 -11.20
C ILE A 48 -14.04 5.90 -12.68
N LEU A 49 -13.07 5.96 -13.62
CA LEU A 49 -13.37 5.92 -15.05
C LEU A 49 -14.03 4.60 -15.46
N LEU A 50 -13.53 3.48 -14.93
CA LEU A 50 -14.09 2.16 -15.20
C LEU A 50 -15.52 2.04 -14.66
N LYS A 51 -15.75 2.51 -13.42
CA LYS A 51 -17.10 2.53 -12.80
C LYS A 51 -18.11 3.25 -13.69
N GLN A 52 -17.73 4.42 -14.21
CA GLN A 52 -18.62 5.19 -15.12
C GLN A 52 -18.99 4.39 -16.37
N GLN A 53 -18.02 3.69 -16.98
CA GLN A 53 -18.29 2.85 -18.15
C GLN A 53 -19.15 1.64 -17.80
N MET A 54 -18.91 1.00 -16.67
CA MET A 54 -19.69 -0.15 -16.20
C MET A 54 -21.14 0.25 -15.93
N LEU A 55 -21.37 1.37 -15.25
CA LEU A 55 -22.71 1.89 -14.98
C LEU A 55 -23.44 2.27 -16.27
N ALA A 56 -22.76 2.94 -17.21
CA ALA A 56 -23.37 3.28 -18.50
C ALA A 56 -23.75 2.04 -19.30
N THR A 57 -22.89 1.02 -19.34
CA THR A 57 -23.15 -0.25 -20.03
C THR A 57 -24.30 -1.02 -19.38
N GLY A 58 -24.31 -1.11 -18.05
CA GLY A 58 -25.36 -1.79 -17.32
C GLY A 58 -26.70 -1.09 -17.42
N ALA A 59 -26.71 0.23 -17.30
CA ALA A 59 -27.92 1.04 -17.48
C ALA A 59 -28.55 0.85 -18.87
N ALA A 60 -27.72 0.87 -19.92
CA ALA A 60 -28.19 0.62 -21.29
C ALA A 60 -28.78 -0.78 -21.43
N ALA A 61 -28.18 -1.81 -20.82
CA ALA A 61 -28.73 -3.17 -20.84
C ALA A 61 -30.04 -3.31 -20.06
N MET A 62 -30.22 -2.50 -18.99
CA MET A 62 -31.43 -2.47 -18.19
C MET A 62 -32.52 -1.51 -18.73
N GLY A 63 -32.22 -0.74 -19.78
CA GLY A 63 -33.12 0.24 -20.38
C GLY A 63 -33.40 1.46 -19.51
N VAL A 64 -32.43 1.85 -18.68
CA VAL A 64 -32.48 2.99 -17.74
C VAL A 64 -31.28 3.92 -17.94
N THR A 65 -31.25 5.04 -17.21
CA THR A 65 -30.10 5.95 -17.24
C THR A 65 -29.03 5.54 -16.24
N ALA A 66 -27.78 5.98 -16.46
CA ALA A 66 -26.66 5.63 -15.60
C ALA A 66 -26.84 6.15 -14.15
N ASP A 67 -27.59 7.21 -13.95
CA ASP A 67 -27.87 7.78 -12.63
C ASP A 67 -28.87 6.94 -11.81
N GLU A 68 -29.66 6.09 -12.47
CA GLU A 68 -30.64 5.22 -11.83
C GLU A 68 -30.06 3.90 -11.34
N VAL A 69 -28.80 3.60 -11.68
CA VAL A 69 -28.11 2.38 -11.26
C VAL A 69 -26.94 2.69 -10.34
N ASP A 70 -26.53 1.68 -9.56
CA ASP A 70 -25.29 1.71 -8.79
C ASP A 70 -24.61 0.34 -8.87
N LEU A 71 -23.32 0.30 -8.54
CA LEU A 71 -22.54 -0.93 -8.49
C LEU A 71 -22.30 -1.28 -7.02
N VAL A 72 -22.90 -2.37 -6.59
CA VAL A 72 -22.85 -2.85 -5.21
C VAL A 72 -22.59 -4.36 -5.22
N ASP A 73 -21.61 -4.82 -4.44
CA ASP A 73 -21.24 -6.23 -4.31
C ASP A 73 -21.03 -6.95 -5.66
N SER A 74 -20.38 -6.29 -6.61
CA SER A 74 -20.12 -6.77 -7.98
C SER A 74 -21.38 -6.92 -8.84
N MET A 75 -22.50 -6.31 -8.43
CA MET A 75 -23.76 -6.30 -9.18
C MET A 75 -24.15 -4.88 -9.53
N ILE A 76 -24.60 -4.66 -10.77
CA ILE A 76 -25.26 -3.41 -11.14
C ILE A 76 -26.72 -3.51 -10.72
N THR A 77 -27.12 -2.61 -9.84
CA THR A 77 -28.40 -2.65 -9.13
C THR A 77 -29.19 -1.38 -9.42
N LEU A 78 -30.49 -1.52 -9.71
CA LEU A 78 -31.36 -0.39 -9.87
C LEU A 78 -31.66 0.26 -8.52
N LYS A 79 -31.37 1.56 -8.37
CA LYS A 79 -31.53 2.29 -7.10
C LYS A 79 -32.98 2.29 -6.60
N ALA A 80 -33.95 2.34 -7.51
CA ALA A 80 -35.39 2.33 -7.18
C ALA A 80 -35.90 0.96 -6.77
N ASP A 81 -35.26 -0.13 -7.21
CA ASP A 81 -35.66 -1.50 -6.94
C ASP A 81 -34.41 -2.40 -6.84
N PRO A 82 -33.86 -2.59 -5.66
CA PRO A 82 -32.65 -3.39 -5.46
C PRO A 82 -32.76 -4.87 -5.81
N THR A 83 -33.96 -5.37 -6.05
CA THR A 83 -34.17 -6.75 -6.53
C THR A 83 -33.81 -6.91 -8.00
N LYS A 84 -33.85 -5.81 -8.77
CA LYS A 84 -33.42 -5.77 -10.16
C LYS A 84 -31.91 -5.49 -10.24
N GLN A 85 -31.18 -6.54 -10.48
CA GLN A 85 -29.74 -6.48 -10.55
C GLN A 85 -29.18 -7.29 -11.71
N MET A 86 -28.03 -6.88 -12.22
CA MET A 86 -27.32 -7.54 -13.29
C MET A 86 -25.88 -7.81 -12.85
N SER A 87 -25.39 -9.03 -13.13
CA SER A 87 -24.00 -9.38 -12.84
C SER A 87 -23.03 -8.57 -13.72
N THR A 88 -21.92 -8.15 -13.13
CA THR A 88 -20.80 -7.58 -13.89
C THR A 88 -20.04 -8.62 -14.70
N GLN A 89 -20.23 -9.90 -14.40
CA GLN A 89 -19.65 -11.00 -15.18
C GLN A 89 -20.25 -10.99 -16.58
N GLY A 90 -19.40 -10.92 -17.59
CA GLY A 90 -19.83 -10.95 -18.99
C GLY A 90 -20.20 -9.59 -19.58
N MET A 91 -19.97 -8.48 -18.88
CA MET A 91 -20.14 -7.12 -19.42
C MET A 91 -19.19 -6.80 -20.60
N GLY A 92 -18.46 -7.80 -21.05
CA GLY A 92 -17.52 -7.65 -22.14
C GLY A 92 -16.18 -7.07 -21.74
N GLN A 93 -15.35 -6.84 -22.72
CA GLN A 93 -14.02 -6.28 -22.50
C GLN A 93 -14.13 -4.75 -22.41
N LEU A 94 -14.49 -4.24 -21.25
CA LEU A 94 -14.36 -2.81 -20.97
C LEU A 94 -12.87 -2.55 -20.69
N ALA A 95 -12.19 -1.87 -21.59
CA ALA A 95 -10.80 -1.50 -21.42
C ALA A 95 -10.71 -0.01 -21.10
N VAL A 96 -10.24 0.32 -19.93
CA VAL A 96 -9.83 1.68 -19.58
C VAL A 96 -8.31 1.74 -19.55
N GLY A 97 -7.73 2.45 -20.49
CA GLY A 97 -6.33 2.84 -20.42
C GLY A 97 -6.18 4.12 -19.63
N TYR A 98 -5.67 4.07 -18.41
CA TYR A 98 -5.22 5.25 -17.70
C TYR A 98 -3.73 5.46 -17.97
N CYS A 99 -3.42 6.32 -18.92
CA CYS A 99 -2.06 6.79 -19.24
C CYS A 99 -1.87 8.26 -18.83
N GLY A 100 -2.47 8.68 -17.74
CA GLY A 100 -2.27 10.01 -17.19
C GLY A 100 -1.05 10.04 -16.25
N LYS A 101 -0.27 11.11 -16.30
CA LYS A 101 0.55 11.44 -15.13
C LYS A 101 -0.46 11.65 -13.99
N PRO A 102 -0.41 10.86 -12.91
CA PRO A 102 -1.25 11.16 -11.78
C PRO A 102 -0.93 12.61 -11.41
N LYS A 103 -1.91 13.48 -11.49
CA LYS A 103 -1.87 14.71 -10.72
C LYS A 103 -2.09 14.27 -9.27
N VAL A 104 -1.10 13.54 -8.73
CA VAL A 104 -0.96 13.52 -7.30
C VAL A 104 -0.76 14.99 -7.00
N PRO A 105 -1.68 15.65 -6.31
CA PRO A 105 -1.32 16.88 -5.69
C PRO A 105 -0.18 16.47 -4.75
N PHE A 106 1.06 16.58 -5.19
CA PHE A 106 2.16 16.78 -4.29
C PHE A 106 1.77 18.09 -3.62
N GLN A 107 1.00 17.94 -2.57
CA GLN A 107 0.73 19.03 -1.69
C GLN A 107 2.10 19.47 -1.22
N THR A 108 2.41 20.70 -1.55
CA THR A 108 3.53 21.43 -0.96
C THR A 108 3.38 21.50 0.58
N ASP A 109 2.24 21.06 1.09
CA ASP A 109 1.99 20.91 2.51
C ASP A 109 2.67 19.64 3.01
N VAL A 110 3.62 19.85 3.89
CA VAL A 110 4.35 18.77 4.58
C VAL A 110 3.33 17.89 5.29
N ILE A 111 3.16 16.65 4.82
CA ILE A 111 2.40 15.63 5.55
C ILE A 111 3.17 15.35 6.83
N ARG A 112 2.62 15.80 7.95
CA ARG A 112 3.22 15.57 9.26
C ARG A 112 2.67 14.24 9.79
N THR A 113 3.53 13.24 9.79
CA THR A 113 3.29 12.03 10.59
C THR A 113 3.91 12.24 11.97
N MET A 114 3.25 11.73 12.99
CA MET A 114 3.75 11.78 14.36
C MET A 114 3.87 10.36 14.89
N ASN A 115 5.01 10.08 15.52
CA ASN A 115 5.21 8.86 16.27
C ASN A 115 5.84 9.17 17.61
N VAL A 116 5.57 8.34 18.59
CA VAL A 116 6.21 8.33 19.91
C VAL A 116 6.65 6.91 20.19
N ASP A 117 7.94 6.78 20.48
CA ASP A 117 8.59 5.51 20.80
C ASP A 117 9.09 5.55 22.24
N MET A 118 8.82 4.48 22.97
CA MET A 118 9.32 4.27 24.34
C MET A 118 9.97 2.90 24.40
N CYS A 119 11.18 2.85 24.99
CA CYS A 119 11.93 1.63 25.12
C CYS A 119 12.41 1.48 26.57
N GLU A 120 12.14 0.32 27.18
CA GLU A 120 12.72 -0.09 28.44
C GLU A 120 13.91 -1.00 28.16
N VAL A 121 15.06 -0.68 28.77
CA VAL A 121 16.31 -1.43 28.56
C VAL A 121 16.96 -1.80 29.87
N ALA A 122 17.59 -2.98 29.92
CA ALA A 122 18.53 -3.38 30.94
C ALA A 122 19.97 -3.20 30.41
N VAL A 123 20.84 -2.61 31.21
CA VAL A 123 22.24 -2.42 30.87
C VAL A 123 23.10 -3.14 31.90
N ASP A 124 23.96 -4.03 31.44
CA ASP A 124 25.01 -4.63 32.28
C ASP A 124 26.14 -3.63 32.47
N PRO A 125 26.39 -3.12 33.70
CA PRO A 125 27.38 -2.09 33.95
C PRO A 125 28.82 -2.60 33.79
N GLU A 126 29.05 -3.92 33.82
CA GLU A 126 30.39 -4.49 33.69
C GLU A 126 30.80 -4.71 32.23
N THR A 127 29.84 -5.14 31.41
CA THR A 127 30.07 -5.49 29.99
C THR A 127 29.60 -4.40 29.03
N GLY A 128 28.69 -3.53 29.46
CA GLY A 128 28.01 -2.56 28.60
C GLY A 128 26.95 -3.17 27.70
N LEU A 129 26.60 -4.44 27.89
CA LEU A 129 25.59 -5.12 27.13
C LEU A 129 24.21 -4.51 27.42
N VAL A 130 23.46 -4.22 26.34
CA VAL A 130 22.10 -3.66 26.41
C VAL A 130 21.10 -4.69 25.95
N GLU A 131 20.09 -4.95 26.78
CA GLU A 131 18.95 -5.80 26.47
C GLU A 131 17.69 -4.95 26.42
N ILE A 132 16.89 -5.10 25.36
CA ILE A 132 15.57 -4.44 25.23
C ILE A 132 14.57 -5.30 25.99
N LEU A 133 13.93 -4.76 27.03
CA LEU A 133 12.96 -5.45 27.85
C LEU A 133 11.54 -5.25 27.33
N ASP A 134 11.23 -4.02 26.91
CA ASP A 134 9.92 -3.68 26.35
C ASP A 134 10.05 -2.52 25.36
N TYR A 135 9.12 -2.49 24.39
CA TYR A 135 9.09 -1.44 23.38
C TYR A 135 7.65 -1.08 23.03
N VAL A 136 7.30 0.19 23.21
CA VAL A 136 5.96 0.70 22.92
C VAL A 136 6.04 1.77 21.87
N VAL A 137 5.23 1.62 20.82
CA VAL A 137 5.13 2.58 19.72
C VAL A 137 3.71 3.09 19.58
N ALA A 138 3.54 4.40 19.54
CA ALA A 138 2.32 5.05 19.11
C ALA A 138 2.59 5.79 17.80
N HIS A 139 1.87 5.45 16.73
CA HIS A 139 2.12 6.01 15.40
C HIS A 139 0.82 6.47 14.74
N ASP A 140 0.84 7.67 14.17
CA ASP A 140 -0.26 8.20 13.36
C ASP A 140 0.03 7.95 11.87
N PHE A 141 -0.68 7.00 11.28
CA PHE A 141 -0.66 6.71 9.85
C PHE A 141 -1.72 7.47 9.05
N GLY A 142 -2.55 8.29 9.70
CA GLY A 142 -3.77 8.79 9.09
C GLY A 142 -4.75 7.64 8.77
N LYS A 143 -5.36 7.65 7.59
CA LYS A 143 -6.29 6.59 7.17
C LYS A 143 -5.52 5.32 6.79
N VAL A 144 -5.61 4.30 7.63
CA VAL A 144 -4.95 3.00 7.42
C VAL A 144 -5.74 2.17 6.40
N ILE A 145 -5.13 1.87 5.24
CA ILE A 145 -5.76 1.06 4.19
C ILE A 145 -5.75 -0.42 4.56
N ARG A 146 -4.63 -0.90 5.14
CA ARG A 146 -4.46 -2.29 5.56
C ARG A 146 -3.74 -2.34 6.92
N PRO A 147 -4.47 -2.60 8.01
CA PRO A 147 -3.90 -2.59 9.36
C PRO A 147 -2.72 -3.55 9.55
N SER A 148 -2.83 -4.78 9.02
CA SER A 148 -1.74 -5.76 9.14
C SER A 148 -0.45 -5.32 8.45
N SER A 149 -0.54 -4.60 7.32
CA SER A 149 0.65 -4.08 6.64
C SER A 149 1.24 -2.88 7.37
N ALA A 150 0.41 -2.02 7.96
CA ALA A 150 0.85 -0.90 8.76
C ALA A 150 1.61 -1.37 10.01
N MET A 151 1.05 -2.39 10.71
CA MET A 151 1.69 -3.01 11.86
C MET A 151 3.03 -3.63 11.47
N GLY A 152 3.07 -4.41 10.38
CA GLY A 152 4.31 -5.01 9.88
C GLY A 152 5.40 -3.97 9.50
N GLN A 153 5.03 -2.75 9.11
CA GLN A 153 6.01 -1.68 8.89
C GLN A 153 6.60 -1.15 10.20
N ILE A 154 5.81 -1.08 11.28
CA ILE A 154 6.31 -0.72 12.62
C ILE A 154 7.29 -1.80 13.12
N GLU A 155 6.88 -3.07 13.05
CA GLU A 155 7.71 -4.20 13.49
C GLU A 155 9.03 -4.27 12.70
N ASN A 156 8.98 -4.05 11.39
CA ASN A 156 10.17 -3.97 10.57
C ASN A 156 11.09 -2.79 10.97
N ALA A 157 10.51 -1.61 11.20
CA ALA A 157 11.29 -0.44 11.63
C ALA A 157 11.95 -0.67 12.98
N LEU A 158 11.26 -1.32 13.93
CA LEU A 158 11.81 -1.73 15.22
C LEU A 158 13.03 -2.64 15.06
N THR A 159 12.90 -3.71 14.28
CA THR A 159 13.99 -4.65 14.03
C THR A 159 15.18 -3.97 13.39
N MET A 160 14.96 -3.14 12.38
CA MET A 160 16.03 -2.41 11.71
C MET A 160 16.74 -1.42 12.62
N ASN A 161 15.99 -0.67 13.43
CA ASN A 161 16.56 0.36 14.30
C ASN A 161 17.29 -0.23 15.51
N SER A 162 16.74 -1.28 16.13
CA SER A 162 17.41 -2.02 17.20
C SER A 162 18.70 -2.68 16.72
N GLY A 163 18.68 -3.23 15.50
CA GLY A 163 19.88 -3.77 14.86
C GLY A 163 20.98 -2.72 14.73
N ARG A 164 20.65 -1.59 14.11
CA ARG A 164 21.59 -0.47 13.93
C ARG A 164 22.14 0.08 15.24
N ALA A 165 21.31 0.13 16.27
CA ALA A 165 21.72 0.70 17.56
C ALA A 165 22.61 -0.23 18.37
N LEU A 166 22.39 -1.55 18.28
CA LEU A 166 22.95 -2.49 19.24
C LEU A 166 23.89 -3.56 18.63
N ARG A 167 23.79 -3.85 17.35
CA ARG A 167 24.45 -5.03 16.77
C ARG A 167 25.09 -4.83 15.40
N GLU A 168 24.58 -3.95 14.58
CA GLU A 168 25.01 -3.79 13.19
C GLU A 168 26.14 -2.75 13.10
N GLU A 169 27.25 -3.15 12.53
CA GLU A 169 28.39 -2.27 12.25
C GLU A 169 28.98 -2.64 10.88
N LEU A 170 29.30 -1.63 10.08
CA LEU A 170 30.04 -1.81 8.83
C LEU A 170 31.52 -1.53 9.08
N ILE A 171 32.35 -2.56 8.93
CA ILE A 171 33.79 -2.49 9.13
C ILE A 171 34.48 -2.43 7.78
N TRP A 172 35.15 -1.32 7.51
CA TRP A 172 35.87 -1.07 6.28
C TRP A 172 37.37 -1.13 6.50
N ASP A 173 38.09 -1.67 5.53
CA ASP A 173 39.54 -1.49 5.46
C ASP A 173 39.83 -0.06 4.97
N GLU A 174 40.50 0.74 5.81
CA GLU A 174 40.76 2.15 5.51
C GLU A 174 41.71 2.35 4.31
N GLY A 175 42.58 1.39 4.05
CA GLY A 175 43.56 1.49 2.97
C GLY A 175 43.02 1.14 1.61
N THR A 176 42.07 0.20 1.54
CA THR A 176 41.54 -0.36 0.29
C THR A 176 40.09 -0.03 0.04
N GLY A 177 39.32 0.40 1.07
CA GLY A 177 37.87 0.63 0.99
C GLY A 177 37.07 -0.65 0.90
N VAL A 178 37.64 -1.81 1.18
CA VAL A 178 36.96 -3.11 1.14
C VAL A 178 36.15 -3.30 2.42
N LEU A 179 34.89 -3.71 2.27
CA LEU A 179 34.03 -4.10 3.39
C LEU A 179 34.49 -5.44 3.95
N LEU A 180 34.93 -5.46 5.22
CA LEU A 180 35.51 -6.64 5.87
C LEU A 180 34.44 -7.61 6.39
N ASN A 181 33.27 -7.12 6.79
CA ASN A 181 32.16 -7.92 7.33
C ASN A 181 30.92 -7.94 6.42
N GLY A 182 31.12 -8.00 5.11
CA GLY A 182 30.06 -7.98 4.10
C GLY A 182 29.26 -9.28 3.96
N ASN A 183 29.11 -10.06 5.04
CA ASN A 183 28.38 -11.32 5.06
C ASN A 183 27.53 -11.47 6.34
N LEU A 184 26.53 -12.35 6.32
CA LEU A 184 25.62 -12.54 7.46
C LEU A 184 26.24 -13.30 8.64
N TYR A 185 27.47 -13.78 8.51
CA TYR A 185 28.18 -14.40 9.61
C TYR A 185 28.77 -13.37 10.56
N ASP A 186 29.35 -12.32 10.01
CA ASP A 186 30.02 -11.24 10.76
C ASP A 186 29.09 -10.04 10.98
N TYR A 187 28.25 -9.74 10.02
CA TYR A 187 27.22 -8.70 10.13
C TYR A 187 25.98 -9.26 10.82
N LYS A 188 25.73 -8.85 12.06
CA LYS A 188 24.67 -9.40 12.91
C LYS A 188 23.37 -8.61 12.80
N VAL A 189 22.37 -9.24 12.21
CA VAL A 189 21.00 -8.74 12.19
C VAL A 189 20.27 -9.25 13.43
N PRO A 190 19.39 -8.46 14.06
CA PRO A 190 18.54 -8.95 15.16
C PRO A 190 17.65 -10.10 14.70
N THR A 191 17.52 -11.12 15.53
CA THR A 191 16.66 -12.30 15.30
C THR A 191 15.71 -12.47 16.45
#